data_f64b2d635d8b309eef778bfe87a63faf
#
_entry.id   f64b2d635d8b309eef778bfe87a63faf
#
_cell.length_a   1.000
_cell.length_b   1.000
_cell.length_c   1.000
_cell.angle_alpha   90.00
_cell.angle_beta   90.00
_cell.angle_gamma   90.00
#
_symmetry.space_group_name_H-M   'P 1'
#
loop_
_entity.id
_entity.type
_entity.pdbx_description
1 polymer ?
#
loop_
_entity_poly.entity_id
_entity_poly.type
_entity_poly.pdbx_seq_one_letter_code
_entity_poly.pdbx_strand_id
1 'polypeptide(L)'
;MMITALSDEPDRIRGLEAGADDYVTKPFSPRELTLRAQALVRRWHGRHSPALSNGELVIDTASHRVYLHGSVLDMSDTEVRFLEVLARNIGHVVTYADLLSQVWGTEDHSGGKDMIKTTAYRVRRSLGEAGRRYIHSVRGEGYTMPHLAESTSGDAAGPQPAAVTRTAPRW
;
A
#
# COMPACT_ATOMS: atom_id res chain seq x y z
N MET A 1 -11.22 -19.65 6.28
CA MET A 1 -11.63 -20.53 5.14
C MET A 1 -11.78 -21.95 5.66
N MET A 2 -12.87 -22.62 5.32
CA MET A 2 -13.18 -24.00 5.68
C MET A 2 -13.13 -24.90 4.45
N ILE A 3 -12.44 -26.05 4.53
CA ILE A 3 -12.36 -27.01 3.44
C ILE A 3 -12.99 -28.31 3.91
N THR A 4 -14.01 -28.80 3.19
CA THR A 4 -14.79 -29.96 3.64
C THR A 4 -15.21 -30.85 2.46
N ALA A 5 -15.58 -32.10 2.78
CA ALA A 5 -16.22 -33.02 1.84
C ALA A 5 -17.77 -32.85 1.82
N LEU A 6 -18.33 -32.09 2.78
CA LEU A 6 -19.77 -31.86 2.85
C LEU A 6 -20.15 -30.79 1.82
N SER A 7 -21.03 -31.16 0.88
CA SER A 7 -21.46 -30.28 -0.22
C SER A 7 -22.87 -29.72 -0.02
N ASP A 8 -23.58 -30.23 1.00
CA ASP A 8 -24.97 -29.86 1.21
C ASP A 8 -25.14 -28.42 1.69
N GLU A 9 -26.19 -27.76 1.22
CA GLU A 9 -26.48 -26.36 1.55
C GLU A 9 -26.59 -26.08 3.07
N PRO A 10 -27.26 -26.94 3.88
CA PRO A 10 -27.32 -26.75 5.33
C PRO A 10 -25.95 -26.76 6.03
N ASP A 11 -25.04 -27.62 5.60
CA ASP A 11 -23.70 -27.71 6.18
C ASP A 11 -22.84 -26.51 5.80
N ARG A 12 -23.01 -25.97 4.59
CA ARG A 12 -22.34 -24.74 4.15
C ARG A 12 -22.81 -23.54 4.96
N ILE A 13 -24.12 -23.43 5.20
CA ILE A 13 -24.70 -22.35 6.03
C ILE A 13 -24.14 -22.44 7.45
N ARG A 14 -24.14 -23.63 8.07
CA ARG A 14 -23.58 -23.84 9.42
C ARG A 14 -22.09 -23.46 9.51
N GLY A 15 -21.30 -23.79 8.47
CA GLY A 15 -19.89 -23.42 8.41
C GLY A 15 -19.67 -21.91 8.37
N LEU A 16 -20.50 -21.18 7.61
CA LEU A 16 -20.47 -19.73 7.55
C LEU A 16 -20.96 -19.08 8.85
N GLU A 17 -22.04 -19.60 9.46
CA GLU A 17 -22.55 -19.16 10.76
C GLU A 17 -21.54 -19.40 11.91
N ALA A 18 -20.73 -20.45 11.81
CA ALA A 18 -19.63 -20.73 12.72
C ALA A 18 -18.42 -19.78 12.56
N GLY A 19 -18.52 -18.81 11.64
CA GLY A 19 -17.49 -17.77 11.43
C GLY A 19 -16.46 -18.08 10.35
N ALA A 20 -16.72 -19.00 9.43
CA ALA A 20 -15.84 -19.21 8.29
C ALA A 20 -16.02 -18.08 7.27
N ASP A 21 -14.92 -17.38 6.91
CA ASP A 21 -14.93 -16.31 5.89
C ASP A 21 -15.10 -16.82 4.45
N ASP A 22 -14.83 -18.11 4.21
CA ASP A 22 -15.05 -18.80 2.93
C ASP A 22 -15.17 -20.30 3.13
N TYR A 23 -15.88 -20.96 2.21
CA TYR A 23 -16.19 -22.38 2.26
C TYR A 23 -15.86 -23.04 0.92
N VAL A 24 -15.04 -24.09 0.95
CA VAL A 24 -14.60 -24.81 -0.25
C VAL A 24 -14.91 -26.30 -0.09
N THR A 25 -15.66 -26.85 -1.05
CA THR A 25 -16.00 -28.26 -1.09
C THR A 25 -14.97 -29.06 -1.88
N LYS A 26 -14.72 -30.29 -1.46
CA LYS A 26 -13.94 -31.26 -2.23
C LYS A 26 -14.83 -31.91 -3.31
N PRO A 27 -14.30 -32.17 -4.54
CA PRO A 27 -12.95 -31.87 -5.01
C PRO A 27 -12.75 -30.40 -5.40
N PHE A 28 -11.58 -29.83 -5.11
CA PHE A 28 -11.22 -28.47 -5.50
C PHE A 28 -9.93 -28.46 -6.33
N SER A 29 -9.80 -27.47 -7.19
CA SER A 29 -8.57 -27.18 -7.92
C SER A 29 -7.56 -26.48 -7.02
N PRO A 30 -6.26 -26.90 -6.99
CA PRO A 30 -5.21 -26.19 -6.25
C PRO A 30 -5.14 -24.69 -6.63
N ARG A 31 -5.37 -24.38 -7.90
CA ARG A 31 -5.41 -22.99 -8.40
C ARG A 31 -6.58 -22.21 -7.81
N GLU A 32 -7.76 -22.80 -7.74
CA GLU A 32 -8.95 -22.20 -7.11
C GLU A 32 -8.69 -21.92 -5.63
N LEU A 33 -8.16 -22.89 -4.90
CA LEU A 33 -7.83 -22.72 -3.49
C LEU A 33 -6.83 -21.59 -3.26
N THR A 34 -5.80 -21.51 -4.10
CA THR A 34 -4.80 -20.43 -4.03
C THR A 34 -5.44 -19.05 -4.25
N LEU A 35 -6.31 -18.91 -5.27
CA LEU A 35 -6.99 -17.65 -5.57
C LEU A 35 -7.94 -17.21 -4.44
N ARG A 36 -8.68 -18.16 -3.85
CA ARG A 36 -9.57 -17.91 -2.70
C ARG A 36 -8.79 -17.52 -1.45
N ALA A 37 -7.69 -18.23 -1.15
CA ALA A 37 -6.83 -17.89 -0.03
C ALA A 37 -6.21 -16.49 -0.18
N GLN A 38 -5.72 -16.14 -1.36
CA GLN A 38 -5.23 -14.79 -1.66
C GLN A 38 -6.32 -13.72 -1.49
N ALA A 39 -7.56 -13.99 -1.90
CA ALA A 39 -8.68 -13.08 -1.72
C ALA A 39 -9.03 -12.87 -0.24
N LEU A 40 -8.95 -13.91 0.59
CA LEU A 40 -9.15 -13.82 2.03
C LEU A 40 -8.03 -13.00 2.69
N VAL A 41 -6.78 -13.28 2.34
CA VAL A 41 -5.61 -12.53 2.84
C VAL A 41 -5.74 -11.06 2.47
N ARG A 42 -6.10 -10.72 1.23
CA ARG A 42 -6.34 -9.33 0.81
C ARG A 42 -7.44 -8.66 1.63
N ARG A 43 -8.58 -9.33 1.87
CA ARG A 43 -9.68 -8.80 2.70
C ARG A 43 -9.27 -8.59 4.16
N TRP A 44 -8.47 -9.48 4.71
CA TRP A 44 -7.98 -9.39 6.09
C TRP A 44 -6.99 -8.22 6.23
N HIS A 45 -6.04 -8.07 5.33
CA HIS A 45 -5.09 -6.95 5.29
C HIS A 45 -5.78 -5.61 5.05
N GLY A 46 -6.75 -5.54 4.14
CA GLY A 46 -7.50 -4.31 3.85
C GLY A 46 -8.30 -3.76 5.04
N ARG A 47 -8.58 -4.58 6.05
CA ARG A 47 -9.24 -4.14 7.29
C ARG A 47 -8.25 -3.67 8.37
N HIS A 48 -6.96 -4.01 8.27
CA HIS A 48 -6.00 -3.85 9.37
C HIS A 48 -4.67 -3.20 8.96
N SER A 49 -4.41 -2.98 7.69
CA SER A 49 -3.23 -2.25 7.23
C SER A 49 -3.62 -0.90 6.68
N PRO A 50 -3.27 0.20 7.36
CA PRO A 50 -3.46 1.54 6.80
C PRO A 50 -2.62 1.66 5.53
N ALA A 51 -3.19 2.27 4.49
CA ALA A 51 -2.43 2.68 3.34
C ALA A 51 -1.32 3.64 3.77
N LEU A 52 -0.11 3.43 3.25
CA LEU A 52 0.99 4.37 3.46
C LEU A 52 0.85 5.51 2.46
N SER A 53 0.75 6.72 2.93
CA SER A 53 0.64 7.90 2.07
C SER A 53 1.79 8.87 2.29
N ASN A 54 2.23 9.51 1.21
CA ASN A 54 3.22 10.58 1.23
C ASN A 54 2.98 11.52 0.05
N GLY A 55 2.33 12.64 0.31
CA GLY A 55 1.80 13.50 -0.74
C GLY A 55 0.80 12.77 -1.62
N GLU A 56 1.02 12.78 -2.93
CA GLU A 56 0.15 12.13 -3.93
C GLU A 56 0.43 10.62 -4.11
N LEU A 57 1.46 10.09 -3.43
CA LEU A 57 1.80 8.68 -3.48
C LEU A 57 1.05 7.94 -2.38
N VAL A 58 0.32 6.89 -2.77
CA VAL A 58 -0.40 6.00 -1.86
C VAL A 58 0.01 4.56 -2.15
N ILE A 59 0.39 3.83 -1.12
CA ILE A 59 0.77 2.42 -1.19
C ILE A 59 -0.25 1.63 -0.38
N ASP A 60 -1.08 0.87 -1.06
CA ASP A 60 -1.98 -0.10 -0.44
C ASP A 60 -1.20 -1.38 -0.14
N THR A 61 -0.78 -1.52 1.11
CA THR A 61 0.01 -2.67 1.57
C THR A 61 -0.78 -3.98 1.57
N ALA A 62 -2.11 -3.90 1.58
CA ALA A 62 -2.99 -5.07 1.57
C ALA A 62 -3.14 -5.67 0.17
N SER A 63 -3.27 -4.82 -0.84
CA SER A 63 -3.41 -5.25 -2.23
C SER A 63 -2.08 -5.25 -3.01
N HIS A 64 -0.98 -4.82 -2.38
CA HIS A 64 0.32 -4.61 -3.03
C HIS A 64 0.21 -3.72 -4.28
N ARG A 65 -0.52 -2.61 -4.16
CA ARG A 65 -0.72 -1.65 -5.25
C ARG A 65 -0.21 -0.27 -4.86
N VAL A 66 0.38 0.38 -5.84
CA VAL A 66 0.86 1.76 -5.71
C VAL A 66 0.01 2.67 -6.59
N TYR A 67 -0.38 3.79 -6.02
CA TYR A 67 -1.13 4.84 -6.71
C TYR A 67 -0.33 6.12 -6.67
N LEU A 68 -0.31 6.84 -7.79
CA LEU A 68 0.25 8.19 -7.87
C LEU A 68 -0.79 9.09 -8.55
N HIS A 69 -1.13 10.19 -7.90
CA HIS A 69 -2.23 11.07 -8.34
C HIS A 69 -3.55 10.31 -8.58
N GLY A 70 -3.84 9.32 -7.74
CA GLY A 70 -5.02 8.46 -7.86
C GLY A 70 -4.98 7.39 -8.96
N SER A 71 -3.94 7.38 -9.81
CA SER A 71 -3.76 6.38 -10.87
C SER A 71 -2.91 5.21 -10.39
N VAL A 72 -3.34 3.98 -10.71
CA VAL A 72 -2.57 2.75 -10.38
C VAL A 72 -1.31 2.71 -11.23
N LEU A 73 -0.19 2.41 -10.59
CA LEU A 73 1.09 2.16 -11.26
C LEU A 73 1.29 0.65 -11.45
N ASP A 74 1.76 0.27 -12.64
CA ASP A 74 2.19 -1.10 -12.91
C ASP A 74 3.62 -1.30 -12.38
N MET A 75 3.74 -2.06 -11.28
CA MET A 75 4.98 -2.30 -10.57
C MET A 75 5.08 -3.75 -10.14
N SER A 76 6.28 -4.30 -10.15
CA SER A 76 6.55 -5.63 -9.62
C SER A 76 6.45 -5.66 -8.08
N ASP A 77 6.22 -6.84 -7.50
CA ASP A 77 6.18 -7.03 -6.04
C ASP A 77 7.44 -6.49 -5.34
N THR A 78 8.61 -6.66 -5.94
CA THR A 78 9.89 -6.15 -5.41
C THR A 78 9.92 -4.63 -5.38
N GLU A 79 9.40 -3.98 -6.42
CA GLU A 79 9.32 -2.52 -6.51
C GLU A 79 8.32 -1.96 -5.49
N VAL A 80 7.18 -2.63 -5.32
CA VAL A 80 6.20 -2.26 -4.29
C VAL A 80 6.79 -2.40 -2.90
N ARG A 81 7.43 -3.53 -2.57
CA ARG A 81 8.11 -3.74 -1.27
C ARG A 81 9.20 -2.70 -1.00
N PHE A 82 9.98 -2.36 -2.02
CA PHE A 82 10.99 -1.31 -1.90
C PHE A 82 10.37 0.03 -1.50
N LEU A 83 9.27 0.42 -2.15
CA LEU A 83 8.51 1.63 -1.79
C LEU A 83 7.90 1.55 -0.39
N GLU A 84 7.32 0.40 -0.02
CA GLU A 84 6.78 0.19 1.33
C GLU A 84 7.83 0.40 2.41
N VAL A 85 9.02 -0.18 2.24
CA VAL A 85 10.11 -0.04 3.21
C VAL A 85 10.52 1.41 3.36
N LEU A 86 10.64 2.16 2.27
CA LEU A 86 10.96 3.59 2.33
C LEU A 86 9.80 4.41 2.93
N ALA A 87 8.55 4.10 2.59
CA ALA A 87 7.38 4.81 3.08
C ALA A 87 7.10 4.55 4.57
N ARG A 88 7.54 3.42 5.11
CA ARG A 88 7.51 3.17 6.57
C ARG A 88 8.58 3.96 7.33
N ASN A 89 9.61 4.44 6.63
CA ASN A 89 10.76 5.16 7.18
C ASN A 89 10.91 6.56 6.57
N ILE A 90 9.77 7.25 6.34
CA ILE A 90 9.80 8.61 5.78
C ILE A 90 10.72 9.52 6.59
N GLY A 91 11.57 10.27 5.91
CA GLY A 91 12.54 11.20 6.52
C GLY A 91 13.81 10.53 7.05
N HIS A 92 13.88 9.21 7.11
CA HIS A 92 15.04 8.47 7.58
C HIS A 92 15.75 7.77 6.44
N VAL A 93 17.06 7.53 6.63
CA VAL A 93 17.84 6.74 5.69
C VAL A 93 17.63 5.25 5.98
N VAL A 94 17.20 4.50 4.97
CA VAL A 94 17.18 3.04 5.03
C VAL A 94 18.48 2.53 4.42
N THR A 95 19.27 1.82 5.20
CA THR A 95 20.58 1.34 4.77
C THR A 95 20.49 0.27 3.68
N TYR A 96 21.59 0.04 2.96
CA TYR A 96 21.64 -1.07 1.98
C TYR A 96 21.36 -2.43 2.63
N ALA A 97 21.86 -2.64 3.86
CA ALA A 97 21.62 -3.87 4.60
C ALA A 97 20.15 -4.05 4.96
N ASP A 98 19.50 -3.02 5.48
CA ASP A 98 18.08 -3.04 5.81
C ASP A 98 17.20 -3.25 4.58
N LEU A 99 17.53 -2.60 3.46
CA LEU A 99 16.83 -2.79 2.20
C LEU A 99 16.94 -4.23 1.70
N LEU A 100 18.13 -4.83 1.74
CA LEU A 100 18.33 -6.22 1.33
C LEU A 100 17.53 -7.17 2.21
N SER A 101 17.61 -7.01 3.52
CA SER A 101 16.89 -7.85 4.46
C SER A 101 15.37 -7.72 4.31
N GLN A 102 14.84 -6.48 4.26
CA GLN A 102 13.39 -6.25 4.28
C GLN A 102 12.71 -6.48 2.92
N VAL A 103 13.39 -6.21 1.81
CA VAL A 103 12.81 -6.36 0.46
C VAL A 103 13.03 -7.76 -0.10
N TRP A 104 14.22 -8.36 0.10
CA TRP A 104 14.59 -9.66 -0.48
C TRP A 104 14.70 -10.79 0.55
N GLY A 105 14.68 -10.48 1.85
CA GLY A 105 14.83 -11.48 2.91
C GLY A 105 16.21 -12.14 2.95
N THR A 106 17.24 -11.44 2.47
CA THR A 106 18.61 -11.95 2.42
C THR A 106 19.57 -11.05 3.17
N GLU A 107 20.56 -11.66 3.83
CA GLU A 107 21.70 -11.00 4.46
C GLU A 107 22.94 -11.06 3.57
N ASP A 108 22.88 -11.77 2.43
CA ASP A 108 24.00 -11.86 1.50
C ASP A 108 24.18 -10.53 0.75
N HIS A 109 25.27 -9.85 1.04
CA HIS A 109 25.62 -8.57 0.45
C HIS A 109 26.32 -8.68 -0.91
N SER A 110 26.62 -9.91 -1.39
CA SER A 110 27.28 -10.15 -2.67
C SER A 110 26.34 -9.73 -3.82
N GLY A 111 26.65 -8.64 -4.51
CA GLY A 111 25.81 -8.09 -5.57
C GLY A 111 24.57 -7.33 -5.10
N GLY A 112 24.24 -7.31 -3.82
CA GLY A 112 23.03 -6.72 -3.28
C GLY A 112 22.88 -5.23 -3.55
N LYS A 113 23.97 -4.45 -3.53
CA LYS A 113 23.94 -3.02 -3.86
C LYS A 113 23.46 -2.74 -5.27
N ASP A 114 23.83 -3.58 -6.24
CA ASP A 114 23.44 -3.38 -7.64
C ASP A 114 21.98 -3.79 -7.87
N MET A 115 21.47 -4.80 -7.14
CA MET A 115 20.05 -5.12 -7.10
C MET A 115 19.23 -3.94 -6.58
N ILE A 116 19.65 -3.34 -5.48
CA ILE A 116 18.98 -2.16 -4.88
C ILE A 116 18.98 -0.98 -5.85
N LYS A 117 20.14 -0.65 -6.45
CA LYS A 117 20.26 0.44 -7.42
C LYS A 117 19.35 0.22 -8.63
N THR A 118 19.31 -1.01 -9.15
CA THR A 118 18.46 -1.37 -10.28
C THR A 118 16.99 -1.22 -9.92
N THR A 119 16.60 -1.67 -8.74
CA THR A 119 15.21 -1.53 -8.25
C THR A 119 14.86 -0.07 -8.04
N ALA A 120 15.70 0.71 -7.39
CA ALA A 120 15.50 2.16 -7.22
C ALA A 120 15.37 2.90 -8.56
N TYR A 121 16.17 2.52 -9.57
CA TYR A 121 16.05 3.05 -10.92
C TYR A 121 14.68 2.72 -11.55
N ARG A 122 14.25 1.44 -11.48
CA ARG A 122 12.96 1.00 -12.01
C ARG A 122 11.80 1.73 -11.34
N VAL A 123 11.81 1.79 -10.01
CA VAL A 123 10.78 2.50 -9.23
C VAL A 123 10.72 3.98 -9.61
N ARG A 124 11.86 4.68 -9.72
CA ARG A 124 11.88 6.06 -10.21
C ARG A 124 11.30 6.21 -11.61
N ARG A 125 11.58 5.25 -12.49
CA ARG A 125 11.03 5.22 -13.84
C ARG A 125 9.51 5.04 -13.84
N SER A 126 8.98 4.14 -13.02
CA SER A 126 7.53 3.91 -12.88
C SER A 126 6.80 5.11 -12.28
N LEU A 127 7.46 5.86 -11.39
CA LEU A 127 6.96 7.12 -10.83
C LEU A 127 7.10 8.31 -11.79
N GLY A 128 7.78 8.15 -12.92
CA GLY A 128 8.00 9.22 -13.91
C GLY A 128 8.75 10.42 -13.34
N GLU A 129 8.28 11.63 -13.62
CA GLU A 129 8.90 12.88 -13.15
C GLU A 129 8.91 12.99 -11.61
N ALA A 130 7.92 12.39 -10.95
CA ALA A 130 7.83 12.38 -9.51
C ALA A 130 8.90 11.50 -8.83
N GLY A 131 9.50 10.55 -9.55
CA GLY A 131 10.43 9.56 -8.97
C GLY A 131 11.60 10.17 -8.20
N ARG A 132 12.13 11.30 -8.66
CA ARG A 132 13.20 12.02 -7.97
C ARG A 132 12.74 12.76 -6.71
N ARG A 133 11.45 13.08 -6.59
CA ARG A 133 10.89 13.71 -5.39
C ARG A 133 10.70 12.70 -4.27
N TYR A 134 10.34 11.44 -4.62
CA TYR A 134 10.02 10.41 -3.64
C TYR A 134 11.23 9.58 -3.20
N ILE A 135 12.23 9.39 -4.07
CA ILE A 135 13.35 8.49 -3.77
C ILE A 135 14.67 9.23 -3.93
N HIS A 136 15.36 9.43 -2.81
CA HIS A 136 16.69 10.02 -2.77
C HIS A 136 17.73 8.97 -2.42
N SER A 137 18.87 9.00 -3.10
CA SER A 137 20.02 8.18 -2.74
C SER A 137 20.93 8.93 -1.78
N VAL A 138 21.31 8.28 -0.69
CA VAL A 138 22.30 8.77 0.24
C VAL A 138 23.62 8.04 -0.02
N ARG A 139 24.64 8.81 -0.42
CA ARG A 139 25.90 8.24 -0.91
C ARG A 139 26.57 7.39 0.17
N GLY A 140 26.82 6.13 -0.17
CA GLY A 140 27.50 5.18 0.73
C GLY A 140 26.59 4.49 1.74
N GLU A 141 25.39 5.01 2.02
CA GLU A 141 24.51 4.54 3.09
C GLU A 141 23.29 3.76 2.58
N GLY A 142 22.49 4.35 1.67
CA GLY A 142 21.24 3.73 1.24
C GLY A 142 20.32 4.70 0.49
N TYR A 143 19.04 4.63 0.84
CA TYR A 143 17.99 5.46 0.25
C TYR A 143 17.09 6.06 1.31
N THR A 144 16.46 7.18 0.98
CA THR A 144 15.45 7.81 1.83
C THR A 144 14.27 8.31 1.00
N MET A 145 13.11 8.36 1.62
CA MET A 145 11.91 9.00 1.09
C MET A 145 11.66 10.26 1.93
N PRO A 146 11.79 11.46 1.36
CA PRO A 146 11.50 12.70 2.09
C PRO A 146 10.01 12.80 2.39
N HIS A 147 9.65 13.48 3.47
CA HIS A 147 8.25 13.81 3.75
C HIS A 147 7.76 14.85 2.73
N LEU A 148 6.69 14.54 2.03
CA LEU A 148 6.01 15.44 1.10
C LEU A 148 4.65 15.81 1.68
N ALA A 149 4.35 17.10 1.77
CA ALA A 149 3.02 17.56 2.14
C ALA A 149 2.00 17.15 1.06
N GLU A 150 0.78 16.86 1.48
CA GLU A 150 -0.32 16.69 0.53
C GLU A 150 -0.53 18.02 -0.22
N SER A 151 -0.59 17.93 -1.55
CA SER A 151 -0.94 19.09 -2.35
C SER A 151 -2.39 19.42 -2.05
N THR A 152 -2.62 20.48 -1.32
CA THR A 152 -3.98 21.00 -1.08
C THR A 152 -4.51 21.57 -2.41
N SER A 153 -4.97 20.69 -3.29
CA SER A 153 -5.74 21.07 -4.47
C SER A 153 -7.16 21.29 -4.03
N GLY A 154 -7.50 22.55 -3.70
CA GLY A 154 -8.87 22.85 -3.32
C GLY A 154 -9.00 24.24 -2.69
N ASP A 155 -8.66 25.27 -3.44
CA ASP A 155 -9.32 26.57 -3.26
C ASP A 155 -10.79 26.43 -3.70
N ALA A 156 -11.60 25.80 -2.82
CA ALA A 156 -13.03 25.94 -2.84
C ALA A 156 -13.36 27.11 -1.90
N ALA A 157 -13.38 28.31 -2.46
CA ALA A 157 -13.99 29.44 -1.84
C ALA A 157 -15.42 29.09 -1.42
N GLY A 158 -15.58 28.68 -0.18
CA GLY A 158 -16.87 28.53 0.45
C GLY A 158 -17.51 29.92 0.54
N PRO A 159 -18.82 30.06 0.25
CA PRO A 159 -19.50 31.34 0.34
C PRO A 159 -19.40 31.88 1.78
N GLN A 160 -18.83 33.08 1.93
CA GLN A 160 -18.83 33.80 3.19
C GLN A 160 -20.28 34.00 3.62
N PRO A 161 -20.67 33.70 4.87
CA PRO A 161 -21.99 34.09 5.37
C PRO A 161 -22.08 35.62 5.45
N ALA A 162 -23.08 36.17 4.76
CA ALA A 162 -23.39 37.59 4.75
C ALA A 162 -23.49 38.12 6.17
N ALA A 163 -22.79 39.20 6.43
CA ALA A 163 -22.85 39.95 7.67
C ALA A 163 -24.29 40.41 7.93
N VAL A 164 -24.93 39.84 8.93
CA VAL A 164 -26.22 40.30 9.44
C VAL A 164 -25.98 41.61 10.22
N THR A 165 -26.29 42.73 9.60
CA THR A 165 -26.34 44.04 10.24
C THR A 165 -27.47 44.05 11.27
N ARG A 166 -27.14 43.89 12.56
CA ARG A 166 -28.08 44.11 13.65
C ARG A 166 -28.26 45.60 13.83
N THR A 167 -29.38 46.12 13.31
CA THR A 167 -29.89 47.45 13.65
C THR A 167 -30.43 47.39 15.06
N ALA A 168 -29.87 48.14 15.98
CA ALA A 168 -30.37 48.29 17.33
C ALA A 168 -31.54 49.30 17.30
N PRO A 169 -32.64 49.05 18.03
CA PRO A 169 -33.70 50.04 18.18
C PRO A 169 -33.27 51.07 19.22
N ARG A 170 -33.44 52.33 18.84
CA ARG A 170 -33.40 53.49 19.78
C ARG A 170 -34.67 53.50 20.59
N TRP A 171 -34.52 53.60 21.88
CA TRP A 171 -35.46 54.26 22.84
C TRP A 171 -34.74 55.34 23.57
#